data_8fda2449d08b451c758f14c24367533e
#
_entry.id   8fda2449d08b451c758f14c24367533e
#
_cell.length_a   1.000
_cell.length_b   1.000
_cell.length_c   1.000
_cell.angle_alpha   90.00
_cell.angle_beta   90.00
_cell.angle_gamma   90.00
#
_symmetry.space_group_name_H-M   'P 1'
#
loop_
_entity.id
_entity.type
_entity.pdbx_description
1 polymer ?
#
loop_
_entity_poly.entity_id
_entity_poly.type
_entity_poly.pdbx_seq_one_letter_code
_entity_poly.pdbx_strand_id
1 'polypeptide(L)'
;VVAFGGLVATAEIMRGLPKLKNEDKIQNWQTTKIFASNGTLLTNLYYEQDRVVVPLSEVSPYLQHAVIAIEDERFYKHKGYDPEAIARAFFANLASGHTVEGASTITQQYVKNTIVTREKTFDRKIKEAALAYQLEQKYTKAQILEKYLNTIYFGHSWYGVETASNNYFGKRAKMLSLPEAAILAAIIKSPNDFSPYVNLGKAKERRDLVLHQMARLKYITPLEESQSVAAPVTARPMTKPVTPAPYFVEYVKQKLIKRYGENVVFKGGLRVYTTINLTMQKQAEQAAWSTLDHPKDPSASIVAVEPATGYIRAMVGGRDFNKDKYNLATSHNRQPGSSFKPIVFAAAIENGISPFQEYSSSPGDLPIGGGQTWHVDNYVEGSGGPPIPLRSALVRSVNTVFARLILDVGVNKVTEVAKKMGMPEWIINQ
;
A
#
# COMPACT_ATOMS: atom_id res chain seq x y z
N VAL A 1 38.37 -34.63 -22.07
CA VAL A 1 36.98 -34.52 -22.56
C VAL A 1 36.10 -33.83 -21.52
N VAL A 2 36.19 -34.19 -20.23
CA VAL A 2 35.37 -33.58 -19.15
C VAL A 2 35.72 -32.10 -18.91
N ALA A 3 36.97 -31.70 -18.97
CA ALA A 3 37.42 -30.32 -18.81
C ALA A 3 36.99 -29.41 -19.99
N PHE A 4 36.93 -29.93 -21.20
CA PHE A 4 36.52 -29.18 -22.39
C PHE A 4 35.00 -28.99 -22.45
N GLY A 5 34.20 -29.98 -22.00
CA GLY A 5 32.73 -29.86 -21.86
C GLY A 5 32.34 -28.82 -20.80
N GLY A 6 33.08 -28.74 -19.71
CA GLY A 6 32.88 -27.72 -18.67
C GLY A 6 33.17 -26.29 -19.14
N LEU A 7 34.20 -26.10 -19.98
CA LEU A 7 34.56 -24.79 -20.57
C LEU A 7 33.54 -24.30 -21.61
N VAL A 8 32.99 -25.19 -22.43
CA VAL A 8 31.95 -24.84 -23.41
C VAL A 8 30.62 -24.49 -22.70
N ALA A 9 30.20 -25.28 -21.68
CA ALA A 9 29.01 -25.00 -20.91
C ALA A 9 29.11 -23.67 -20.14
N THR A 10 30.26 -23.35 -19.55
CA THR A 10 30.47 -22.05 -18.91
C THR A 10 30.47 -20.89 -19.90
N ALA A 11 30.98 -21.06 -21.12
CA ALA A 11 30.94 -20.03 -22.17
C ALA A 11 29.51 -19.75 -22.66
N GLU A 12 28.67 -20.77 -22.81
CA GLU A 12 27.24 -20.60 -23.15
C GLU A 12 26.45 -19.92 -22.01
N ILE A 13 26.68 -20.32 -20.77
CA ILE A 13 26.05 -19.67 -19.58
C ILE A 13 26.49 -18.19 -19.51
N MET A 14 27.76 -17.88 -19.81
CA MET A 14 28.26 -16.50 -19.82
C MET A 14 27.66 -15.65 -20.95
N ARG A 15 27.32 -16.24 -22.11
CA ARG A 15 26.63 -15.54 -23.22
C ARG A 15 25.16 -15.22 -22.89
N GLY A 16 24.51 -16.04 -22.06
CA GLY A 16 23.12 -15.86 -21.62
C GLY A 16 22.95 -14.98 -20.39
N LEU A 17 24.02 -14.33 -19.88
CA LEU A 17 23.90 -13.47 -18.70
C LEU A 17 23.03 -12.23 -18.98
N PRO A 18 22.07 -11.90 -18.11
CA PRO A 18 21.35 -10.65 -18.21
C PRO A 18 22.34 -9.48 -18.11
N LYS A 19 22.17 -8.47 -18.96
CA LYS A 19 22.99 -7.26 -18.88
C LYS A 19 22.61 -6.48 -17.62
N LEU A 20 23.61 -6.04 -16.85
CA LEU A 20 23.42 -5.19 -15.65
C LEU A 20 22.67 -3.86 -15.92
N LYS A 21 22.36 -3.53 -17.18
CA LYS A 21 21.61 -2.33 -17.60
C LYS A 21 20.21 -2.18 -16.97
N ASN A 22 19.63 -3.24 -16.42
CA ASN A 22 18.29 -3.21 -15.81
C ASN A 22 18.31 -3.08 -14.27
N GLU A 23 19.47 -3.01 -13.65
CA GLU A 23 19.64 -2.91 -12.21
C GLU A 23 19.00 -1.66 -11.61
N ASP A 24 19.18 -0.51 -12.27
CA ASP A 24 18.68 0.78 -11.79
C ASP A 24 17.15 0.83 -11.75
N LYS A 25 16.44 -0.01 -12.53
CA LYS A 25 14.97 -0.09 -12.52
C LYS A 25 14.41 -0.79 -11.29
N ILE A 26 15.16 -1.70 -10.66
CA ILE A 26 14.71 -2.48 -9.50
C ILE A 26 15.03 -1.76 -8.19
N GLN A 27 16.08 -0.93 -8.17
CA GLN A 27 16.56 -0.24 -6.98
C GLN A 27 15.67 0.92 -6.52
N ASN A 28 14.85 1.49 -7.38
CA ASN A 28 14.07 2.69 -7.09
C ASN A 28 12.64 2.42 -6.63
N TRP A 29 12.32 1.20 -6.22
CA TRP A 29 11.01 0.93 -5.63
C TRP A 29 10.95 1.56 -4.24
N GLN A 30 10.24 2.65 -4.17
CA GLN A 30 9.97 3.37 -2.93
C GLN A 30 8.49 3.31 -2.60
N THR A 31 8.20 3.22 -1.32
CA THR A 31 6.84 3.25 -0.81
C THR A 31 6.20 4.61 -1.06
N THR A 32 5.06 4.62 -1.72
CA THR A 32 4.24 5.82 -1.87
C THR A 32 3.58 6.18 -0.54
N LYS A 33 3.60 7.46 -0.18
CA LYS A 33 3.04 7.97 1.06
C LYS A 33 1.86 8.88 0.77
N ILE A 34 0.73 8.65 1.47
CA ILE A 34 -0.46 9.51 1.38
C ILE A 34 -0.58 10.31 2.68
N PHE A 35 -0.74 11.62 2.54
CA PHE A 35 -0.83 12.57 3.64
C PHE A 35 -2.19 13.29 3.64
N ALA A 36 -2.68 13.62 4.83
CA ALA A 36 -3.81 14.53 5.03
C ALA A 36 -3.44 15.98 4.69
N SER A 37 -4.41 16.88 4.68
CA SER A 37 -4.21 18.30 4.37
C SER A 37 -3.25 19.03 5.32
N ASN A 38 -3.10 18.54 6.55
CA ASN A 38 -2.17 19.06 7.56
C ASN A 38 -0.78 18.38 7.54
N GLY A 39 -0.51 17.51 6.56
CA GLY A 39 0.74 16.76 6.46
C GLY A 39 0.82 15.49 7.32
N THR A 40 -0.22 15.13 8.06
CA THR A 40 -0.26 13.86 8.81
C THR A 40 -0.26 12.68 7.85
N LEU A 41 0.61 11.70 8.06
CA LEU A 41 0.65 10.47 7.27
C LEU A 41 -0.63 9.66 7.48
N LEU A 42 -1.37 9.38 6.39
CA LEU A 42 -2.55 8.52 6.40
C LEU A 42 -2.18 7.06 6.21
N THR A 43 -1.34 6.78 5.23
CA THR A 43 -0.90 5.41 4.93
C THR A 43 0.34 5.39 4.03
N ASN A 44 0.96 4.21 4.01
CA ASN A 44 1.97 3.83 3.04
C ASN A 44 1.34 2.88 2.02
N LEU A 45 1.51 3.16 0.72
CA LEU A 45 1.10 2.26 -0.35
C LEU A 45 2.32 1.52 -0.89
N TYR A 46 2.32 0.19 -0.77
CA TYR A 46 3.32 -0.72 -1.35
C TYR A 46 2.61 -1.93 -1.96
N TYR A 47 3.18 -2.50 -2.99
CA TYR A 47 2.55 -3.63 -3.70
C TYR A 47 2.74 -4.95 -2.92
N GLU A 48 4.01 -5.34 -2.72
CA GLU A 48 4.41 -6.53 -1.95
C GLU A 48 5.48 -6.21 -0.91
N GLN A 49 6.10 -5.02 -1.01
CA GLN A 49 7.30 -4.64 -0.27
C GLN A 49 7.17 -3.24 0.30
N ASP A 50 7.08 -3.14 1.61
CA ASP A 50 7.30 -1.86 2.30
C ASP A 50 8.81 -1.60 2.34
N ARG A 51 9.26 -0.49 1.74
CA ARG A 51 10.68 -0.17 1.59
C ARG A 51 10.96 1.33 1.69
N VAL A 52 11.87 1.66 2.58
CA VAL A 52 12.48 3.00 2.69
C VAL A 52 13.97 2.86 2.45
N VAL A 53 14.48 3.51 1.40
CA VAL A 53 15.90 3.49 1.02
C VAL A 53 16.64 4.58 1.78
N VAL A 54 17.78 4.22 2.37
CA VAL A 54 18.67 5.14 3.08
C VAL A 54 20.12 4.94 2.66
N PRO A 55 20.98 5.98 2.67
CA PRO A 55 22.41 5.82 2.41
C PRO A 55 23.06 5.02 3.54
N LEU A 56 24.19 4.37 3.26
CA LEU A 56 24.92 3.53 4.23
C LEU A 56 25.31 4.32 5.49
N SER A 57 25.58 5.62 5.38
CA SER A 57 25.86 6.52 6.49
C SER A 57 24.70 6.69 7.49
N GLU A 58 23.48 6.36 7.08
CA GLU A 58 22.28 6.35 7.91
C GLU A 58 21.93 4.95 8.46
N VAL A 59 22.85 4.00 8.32
CA VAL A 59 22.74 2.66 8.91
C VAL A 59 23.76 2.51 10.05
N SER A 60 23.31 2.02 11.20
CA SER A 60 24.17 1.78 12.37
C SER A 60 25.40 0.94 12.00
N PRO A 61 26.63 1.35 12.40
CA PRO A 61 27.84 0.54 12.23
C PRO A 61 27.69 -0.86 12.83
N TYR A 62 26.99 -1.00 13.95
CA TYR A 62 26.71 -2.31 14.55
C TYR A 62 25.96 -3.23 13.60
N LEU A 63 24.96 -2.71 12.85
CA LEU A 63 24.22 -3.52 11.90
C LEU A 63 25.06 -3.88 10.67
N GLN A 64 25.87 -2.95 10.17
CA GLN A 64 26.79 -3.24 9.06
C GLN A 64 27.75 -4.38 9.44
N HIS A 65 28.37 -4.30 10.61
CA HIS A 65 29.29 -5.32 11.12
C HIS A 65 28.57 -6.65 11.44
N ALA A 66 27.38 -6.61 12.04
CA ALA A 66 26.60 -7.79 12.36
C ALA A 66 26.24 -8.60 11.10
N VAL A 67 25.80 -7.91 10.03
CA VAL A 67 25.47 -8.54 8.76
C VAL A 67 26.71 -9.13 8.09
N ILE A 68 27.82 -8.39 8.06
CA ILE A 68 29.08 -8.90 7.51
C ILE A 68 29.56 -10.12 8.32
N ALA A 69 29.52 -10.05 9.65
CA ALA A 69 29.99 -11.12 10.52
C ALA A 69 29.24 -12.43 10.34
N ILE A 70 27.91 -12.38 10.10
CA ILE A 70 27.08 -13.60 10.05
C ILE A 70 26.82 -14.09 8.62
N GLU A 71 26.78 -13.20 7.63
CA GLU A 71 26.43 -13.56 6.24
C GLU A 71 27.66 -13.71 5.36
N ASP A 72 28.76 -12.96 5.62
CA ASP A 72 29.91 -12.91 4.74
C ASP A 72 31.16 -12.34 5.45
N GLU A 73 31.76 -13.13 6.35
CA GLU A 73 32.88 -12.67 7.18
C GLU A 73 34.10 -12.16 6.40
N ARG A 74 34.23 -12.59 5.15
CA ARG A 74 35.33 -12.22 4.25
C ARG A 74 34.91 -11.20 3.18
N PHE A 75 33.79 -10.50 3.38
CA PHE A 75 33.19 -9.57 2.41
C PHE A 75 34.20 -8.62 1.77
N TYR A 76 35.11 -8.06 2.54
CA TYR A 76 36.12 -7.14 2.04
C TYR A 76 37.34 -7.81 1.36
N LYS A 77 37.42 -9.15 1.38
CA LYS A 77 38.59 -9.89 0.87
C LYS A 77 38.37 -10.54 -0.51
N HIS A 78 37.10 -10.87 -0.85
CA HIS A 78 36.79 -11.53 -2.13
C HIS A 78 36.22 -10.53 -3.16
N LYS A 79 36.04 -11.02 -4.42
CA LYS A 79 35.50 -10.26 -5.54
C LYS A 79 34.21 -10.90 -6.07
N GLY A 80 33.12 -10.83 -5.27
CA GLY A 80 31.79 -11.30 -5.63
C GLY A 80 31.46 -12.72 -5.20
N TYR A 81 32.38 -13.62 -5.19
CA TYR A 81 32.28 -14.98 -4.66
C TYR A 81 33.52 -15.31 -3.81
N ASP A 82 33.36 -16.17 -2.82
CA ASP A 82 34.43 -16.57 -1.90
C ASP A 82 34.80 -18.05 -2.09
N PRO A 83 35.89 -18.37 -2.80
CA PRO A 83 36.32 -19.76 -3.03
C PRO A 83 36.67 -20.51 -1.74
N GLU A 84 37.24 -19.83 -0.73
CA GLU A 84 37.60 -20.46 0.53
C GLU A 84 36.35 -20.80 1.34
N ALA A 85 35.34 -19.91 1.38
CA ALA A 85 34.04 -20.19 2.00
C ALA A 85 33.31 -21.35 1.30
N ILE A 86 33.38 -21.43 -0.03
CA ILE A 86 32.82 -22.54 -0.82
C ILE A 86 33.50 -23.87 -0.44
N ALA A 87 34.85 -23.89 -0.39
CA ALA A 87 35.58 -25.08 -0.01
C ALA A 87 35.26 -25.49 1.46
N ARG A 88 35.28 -24.56 2.39
CA ARG A 88 34.95 -24.80 3.80
C ARG A 88 33.53 -25.37 3.95
N ALA A 89 32.54 -24.75 3.35
CA ALA A 89 31.15 -25.21 3.39
C ALA A 89 30.97 -26.60 2.75
N PHE A 90 31.70 -26.91 1.66
CA PHE A 90 31.69 -28.22 1.03
C PHE A 90 32.16 -29.32 2.01
N PHE A 91 33.30 -29.11 2.66
CA PHE A 91 33.84 -30.08 3.62
C PHE A 91 32.98 -30.20 4.88
N ALA A 92 32.45 -29.08 5.41
CA ALA A 92 31.56 -29.09 6.57
C ALA A 92 30.25 -29.85 6.30
N ASN A 93 29.63 -29.62 5.14
CA ASN A 93 28.40 -30.29 4.73
C ASN A 93 28.64 -31.80 4.41
N LEU A 94 29.79 -32.13 3.83
CA LEU A 94 30.17 -33.52 3.60
C LEU A 94 30.37 -34.28 4.91
N ALA A 95 31.03 -33.66 5.89
CA ALA A 95 31.27 -34.28 7.20
C ALA A 95 29.99 -34.47 8.04
N SER A 96 29.02 -33.55 7.91
CA SER A 96 27.74 -33.61 8.65
C SER A 96 26.64 -34.41 7.97
N GLY A 97 26.79 -34.75 6.69
CA GLY A 97 25.75 -35.43 5.89
C GLY A 97 24.53 -34.56 5.56
N HIS A 98 24.50 -33.31 5.98
CA HIS A 98 23.43 -32.35 5.69
C HIS A 98 23.99 -30.92 5.57
N THR A 99 23.17 -29.99 5.05
CA THR A 99 23.63 -28.60 4.87
C THR A 99 23.68 -27.86 6.21
N VAL A 100 24.89 -27.67 6.73
CA VAL A 100 25.14 -26.93 8.01
C VAL A 100 25.70 -25.53 7.74
N GLU A 101 26.45 -25.33 6.63
CA GLU A 101 27.08 -24.07 6.30
C GLU A 101 26.70 -23.62 4.88
N GLY A 102 26.41 -22.33 4.72
CA GLY A 102 26.16 -21.67 3.42
C GLY A 102 27.37 -20.87 2.98
N ALA A 103 27.70 -20.92 1.68
CA ALA A 103 28.84 -20.22 1.09
C ALA A 103 28.45 -19.06 0.15
N SER A 104 27.22 -18.54 0.26
CA SER A 104 26.77 -17.43 -0.59
C SER A 104 27.19 -16.10 0.00
N THR A 105 27.93 -15.29 -0.77
CA THR A 105 28.35 -13.94 -0.36
C THR A 105 27.18 -12.96 -0.34
N ILE A 106 27.36 -11.81 0.35
CA ILE A 106 26.42 -10.67 0.33
C ILE A 106 26.12 -10.25 -1.10
N THR A 107 27.14 -10.18 -1.98
CA THR A 107 26.98 -9.80 -3.38
C THR A 107 26.15 -10.82 -4.15
N GLN A 108 26.36 -12.12 -3.94
CA GLN A 108 25.53 -13.17 -4.53
C GLN A 108 24.09 -13.14 -4.03
N GLN A 109 23.88 -12.88 -2.74
CA GLN A 109 22.53 -12.73 -2.18
C GLN A 109 21.81 -11.52 -2.78
N TYR A 110 22.50 -10.39 -2.96
CA TYR A 110 21.95 -9.21 -3.63
C TYR A 110 21.51 -9.54 -5.06
N VAL A 111 22.38 -10.14 -5.85
CA VAL A 111 22.11 -10.57 -7.23
C VAL A 111 20.91 -11.52 -7.29
N LYS A 112 20.88 -12.54 -6.43
CA LYS A 112 19.78 -13.49 -6.32
C LYS A 112 18.43 -12.81 -6.05
N ASN A 113 18.43 -11.81 -5.17
CA ASN A 113 17.19 -11.14 -4.75
C ASN A 113 16.68 -10.08 -5.74
N THR A 114 17.57 -9.60 -6.66
CA THR A 114 17.26 -8.45 -7.52
C THR A 114 17.31 -8.75 -9.03
N ILE A 115 18.16 -9.65 -9.46
CA ILE A 115 18.49 -9.80 -10.89
C ILE A 115 18.08 -11.17 -11.46
N VAL A 116 18.15 -12.23 -10.66
CA VAL A 116 17.98 -13.62 -11.13
C VAL A 116 16.56 -14.12 -10.86
N THR A 117 15.98 -14.84 -11.85
CA THR A 117 14.66 -15.48 -11.71
C THR A 117 14.66 -16.63 -10.69
N ARG A 118 13.48 -16.97 -10.14
CA ARG A 118 13.31 -17.90 -9.00
C ARG A 118 13.58 -19.39 -9.28
N GLU A 119 14.03 -19.79 -10.46
CA GLU A 119 14.31 -21.20 -10.77
C GLU A 119 15.50 -21.75 -9.96
N LYS A 120 15.34 -22.95 -9.39
CA LYS A 120 16.38 -23.60 -8.58
C LYS A 120 17.20 -24.55 -9.43
N THR A 121 18.17 -24.05 -10.21
CA THR A 121 19.05 -24.85 -11.05
C THR A 121 20.53 -24.60 -10.73
N PHE A 122 21.41 -25.53 -11.11
CA PHE A 122 22.86 -25.36 -11.01
C PHE A 122 23.35 -24.19 -11.85
N ASP A 123 22.77 -24.00 -13.03
CA ASP A 123 23.06 -22.87 -13.93
C ASP A 123 22.80 -21.51 -13.26
N ARG A 124 21.78 -21.45 -12.38
CA ARG A 124 21.51 -20.25 -11.60
C ARG A 124 22.68 -19.91 -10.67
N LYS A 125 23.29 -20.88 -9.99
CA LYS A 125 24.44 -20.62 -9.09
C LYS A 125 25.64 -20.09 -9.82
N ILE A 126 25.90 -20.57 -11.03
CA ILE A 126 26.98 -20.05 -11.89
C ILE A 126 26.65 -18.62 -12.32
N LYS A 127 25.41 -18.37 -12.74
CA LYS A 127 24.95 -17.02 -13.12
C LYS A 127 25.03 -16.04 -11.95
N GLU A 128 24.63 -16.46 -10.74
CA GLU A 128 24.73 -15.65 -9.50
C GLU A 128 26.20 -15.26 -9.25
N ALA A 129 27.15 -16.20 -9.34
CA ALA A 129 28.56 -15.94 -9.11
C ALA A 129 29.16 -15.00 -10.17
N ALA A 130 28.86 -15.24 -11.45
CA ALA A 130 29.32 -14.41 -12.55
C ALA A 130 28.81 -12.99 -12.51
N LEU A 131 27.50 -12.81 -12.19
CA LEU A 131 26.88 -11.49 -12.02
C LEU A 131 27.41 -10.79 -10.76
N ALA A 132 27.65 -11.51 -9.66
CA ALA A 132 28.27 -10.97 -8.46
C ALA A 132 29.67 -10.43 -8.73
N TYR A 133 30.46 -11.16 -9.52
CA TYR A 133 31.78 -10.70 -9.96
C TYR A 133 31.68 -9.42 -10.81
N GLN A 134 30.78 -9.38 -11.80
CA GLN A 134 30.56 -8.17 -12.62
C GLN A 134 30.10 -6.98 -11.78
N LEU A 135 29.27 -7.22 -10.78
CA LEU A 135 28.78 -6.18 -9.88
C LEU A 135 29.94 -5.55 -9.09
N GLU A 136 30.87 -6.36 -8.60
CA GLU A 136 32.07 -5.89 -7.87
C GLU A 136 33.14 -5.23 -8.75
N GLN A 137 33.04 -5.36 -10.07
CA GLN A 137 33.83 -4.53 -11.00
C GLN A 137 33.21 -3.14 -11.18
N LYS A 138 31.89 -3.00 -10.95
CA LYS A 138 31.14 -1.76 -11.18
C LYS A 138 30.97 -0.91 -9.92
N TYR A 139 30.83 -1.54 -8.76
CA TYR A 139 30.50 -0.90 -7.48
C TYR A 139 31.53 -1.21 -6.39
N THR A 140 31.76 -0.24 -5.50
CA THR A 140 32.57 -0.46 -4.31
C THR A 140 31.87 -1.38 -3.31
N LYS A 141 32.60 -1.97 -2.39
CA LYS A 141 32.05 -2.79 -1.29
C LYS A 141 31.00 -2.03 -0.48
N ALA A 142 31.25 -0.75 -0.17
CA ALA A 142 30.29 0.10 0.55
C ALA A 142 28.98 0.27 -0.24
N GLN A 143 29.08 0.52 -1.55
CA GLN A 143 27.88 0.63 -2.40
C GLN A 143 27.12 -0.70 -2.51
N ILE A 144 27.81 -1.83 -2.55
CA ILE A 144 27.18 -3.17 -2.59
C ILE A 144 26.47 -3.44 -1.26
N LEU A 145 27.11 -3.14 -0.12
CA LEU A 145 26.50 -3.30 1.20
C LEU A 145 25.26 -2.41 1.35
N GLU A 146 25.32 -1.15 0.92
CA GLU A 146 24.19 -0.23 0.90
C GLU A 146 23.02 -0.81 0.11
N LYS A 147 23.27 -1.26 -1.12
CA LYS A 147 22.30 -1.87 -1.99
C LYS A 147 21.68 -3.12 -1.36
N TYR A 148 22.48 -3.99 -0.79
CA TYR A 148 22.04 -5.20 -0.10
C TYR A 148 21.13 -4.87 1.09
N LEU A 149 21.58 -4.00 2.01
CA LEU A 149 20.84 -3.61 3.21
C LEU A 149 19.50 -2.92 2.87
N ASN A 150 19.42 -2.22 1.77
CA ASN A 150 18.17 -1.61 1.30
C ASN A 150 17.22 -2.57 0.56
N THR A 151 17.65 -3.81 0.24
CA THR A 151 16.85 -4.74 -0.57
C THR A 151 16.47 -6.02 0.14
N ILE A 152 17.19 -6.41 1.19
CA ILE A 152 16.98 -7.69 1.87
C ILE A 152 15.62 -7.73 2.60
N TYR A 153 15.02 -8.92 2.64
CA TYR A 153 13.74 -9.18 3.27
C TYR A 153 13.90 -9.52 4.76
N PHE A 154 13.11 -8.85 5.61
CA PHE A 154 13.12 -9.01 7.06
C PHE A 154 11.84 -9.64 7.63
N GLY A 155 10.97 -10.20 6.79
CA GLY A 155 9.67 -10.73 7.22
C GLY A 155 8.55 -9.68 7.11
N HIS A 156 7.30 -10.12 7.25
CA HIS A 156 6.11 -9.25 7.33
C HIS A 156 5.96 -8.23 6.18
N SER A 157 6.45 -8.56 4.97
CA SER A 157 6.55 -7.66 3.80
C SER A 157 7.50 -6.47 4.00
N TRP A 158 8.37 -6.49 5.00
CA TRP A 158 9.36 -5.44 5.26
C TRP A 158 10.66 -5.71 4.53
N TYR A 159 11.03 -4.81 3.65
CA TYR A 159 12.24 -4.86 2.85
C TYR A 159 13.12 -3.66 3.15
N GLY A 160 14.42 -3.91 3.32
CA GLY A 160 15.39 -2.89 3.69
C GLY A 160 15.45 -2.59 5.19
N VAL A 161 16.63 -2.23 5.62
CA VAL A 161 16.97 -2.06 7.05
C VAL A 161 16.22 -0.93 7.73
N GLU A 162 15.95 0.18 7.03
CA GLU A 162 15.21 1.31 7.61
C GLU A 162 13.77 0.92 7.93
N THR A 163 13.09 0.26 6.98
CA THR A 163 11.75 -0.27 7.20
C THR A 163 11.71 -1.31 8.31
N ALA A 164 12.67 -2.25 8.32
CA ALA A 164 12.76 -3.25 9.37
C ALA A 164 13.00 -2.62 10.75
N SER A 165 13.95 -1.69 10.86
CA SER A 165 14.27 -0.98 12.10
C SER A 165 13.05 -0.23 12.66
N ASN A 166 12.36 0.51 11.81
CA ASN A 166 11.17 1.26 12.21
C ASN A 166 10.04 0.33 12.70
N ASN A 167 9.82 -0.78 12.02
CA ASN A 167 8.73 -1.69 12.37
C ASN A 167 9.06 -2.57 13.58
N TYR A 168 10.28 -3.12 13.67
CA TYR A 168 10.68 -3.97 14.81
C TYR A 168 10.92 -3.18 16.09
N PHE A 169 11.52 -1.96 15.99
CA PHE A 169 12.01 -1.23 17.15
C PHE A 169 11.48 0.20 17.28
N GLY A 170 10.78 0.74 16.28
CA GLY A 170 10.30 2.13 16.29
C GLY A 170 11.42 3.16 16.13
N LYS A 171 12.57 2.77 15.58
CA LYS A 171 13.79 3.58 15.47
C LYS A 171 14.29 3.63 14.02
N ARG A 172 15.00 4.71 13.67
CA ARG A 172 15.77 4.76 12.42
C ARG A 172 16.92 3.75 12.47
N ALA A 173 17.29 3.18 11.32
CA ALA A 173 18.38 2.19 11.23
C ALA A 173 19.71 2.70 11.80
N LYS A 174 19.96 4.02 11.75
CA LYS A 174 21.14 4.66 12.34
C LYS A 174 21.20 4.56 13.87
N MET A 175 20.04 4.48 14.51
CA MET A 175 19.89 4.51 15.99
C MET A 175 19.79 3.12 16.62
N LEU A 176 19.98 2.06 15.84
CA LEU A 176 19.96 0.70 16.36
C LEU A 176 21.10 0.48 17.36
N SER A 177 20.78 -0.04 18.53
CA SER A 177 21.75 -0.54 19.51
C SER A 177 22.37 -1.86 19.04
N LEU A 178 23.45 -2.30 19.65
CA LEU A 178 24.13 -3.53 19.31
C LEU A 178 23.21 -4.78 19.36
N PRO A 179 22.42 -5.03 20.45
CA PRO A 179 21.52 -6.18 20.46
C PRO A 179 20.41 -6.10 19.42
N GLU A 180 19.86 -4.90 19.11
CA GLU A 180 18.85 -4.72 18.07
C GLU A 180 19.44 -4.96 16.67
N ALA A 181 20.63 -4.48 16.39
CA ALA A 181 21.37 -4.72 15.16
C ALA A 181 21.64 -6.22 14.94
N ALA A 182 22.07 -6.92 16.00
CA ALA A 182 22.29 -8.36 15.96
C ALA A 182 21.01 -9.16 15.70
N ILE A 183 19.84 -8.72 16.22
CA ILE A 183 18.54 -9.31 15.90
C ILE A 183 18.20 -9.14 14.43
N LEU A 184 18.33 -7.94 13.86
CA LEU A 184 18.04 -7.75 12.43
C LEU A 184 18.95 -8.62 11.56
N ALA A 185 20.24 -8.70 11.86
CA ALA A 185 21.15 -9.60 11.16
C ALA A 185 20.76 -11.08 11.30
N ALA A 186 20.27 -11.48 12.47
CA ALA A 186 19.81 -12.85 12.73
C ALA A 186 18.57 -13.23 11.89
N ILE A 187 17.65 -12.29 11.67
CA ILE A 187 16.40 -12.50 10.92
C ILE A 187 16.66 -12.78 9.44
N ILE A 188 17.71 -12.22 8.85
CA ILE A 188 18.01 -12.33 7.41
C ILE A 188 18.04 -13.78 6.93
N LYS A 189 18.59 -14.70 7.71
CA LYS A 189 18.73 -16.12 7.34
C LYS A 189 17.39 -16.79 7.05
N SER A 190 16.40 -16.57 7.90
CA SER A 190 15.04 -17.08 7.74
C SER A 190 14.05 -16.20 8.54
N PRO A 191 13.47 -15.18 7.92
CA PRO A 191 12.57 -14.27 8.60
C PRO A 191 11.36 -14.94 9.24
N ASN A 192 10.90 -16.05 8.65
CA ASN A 192 9.75 -16.81 9.18
C ASN A 192 10.10 -17.61 10.44
N ASP A 193 11.40 -17.95 10.67
CA ASP A 193 11.82 -18.74 11.83
C ASP A 193 12.43 -17.87 12.93
N PHE A 194 13.16 -16.82 12.55
CA PHE A 194 13.97 -16.00 13.46
C PHE A 194 13.36 -14.62 13.77
N SER A 195 12.14 -14.33 13.31
CA SER A 195 11.42 -13.14 13.74
C SER A 195 11.01 -13.26 15.21
N PRO A 196 11.26 -12.23 16.06
CA PRO A 196 10.82 -12.22 17.46
C PRO A 196 9.30 -12.36 17.61
N TYR A 197 8.52 -11.98 16.60
CA TYR A 197 7.07 -12.14 16.57
C TYR A 197 6.61 -13.58 16.32
N VAL A 198 7.47 -14.41 15.74
CA VAL A 198 7.16 -15.81 15.41
C VAL A 198 7.72 -16.74 16.48
N ASN A 199 9.02 -16.58 16.82
CA ASN A 199 9.69 -17.42 17.82
C ASN A 199 10.79 -16.64 18.52
N LEU A 200 10.47 -16.15 19.72
CA LEU A 200 11.38 -15.35 20.53
C LEU A 200 12.64 -16.14 20.95
N GLY A 201 12.50 -17.44 21.26
CA GLY A 201 13.62 -18.30 21.66
C GLY A 201 14.63 -18.46 20.52
N LYS A 202 14.17 -18.84 19.34
CA LYS A 202 15.05 -18.97 18.17
C LYS A 202 15.66 -17.63 17.74
N ALA A 203 14.91 -16.53 17.87
CA ALA A 203 15.42 -15.19 17.60
C ALA A 203 16.59 -14.84 18.56
N LYS A 204 16.44 -15.16 19.85
CA LYS A 204 17.48 -14.98 20.86
C LYS A 204 18.72 -15.81 20.56
N GLU A 205 18.56 -17.12 20.36
CA GLU A 205 19.68 -18.03 20.05
C GLU A 205 20.46 -17.57 18.83
N ARG A 206 19.75 -17.16 17.78
CA ARG A 206 20.39 -16.69 16.54
C ARG A 206 21.07 -15.33 16.74
N ARG A 207 20.48 -14.40 17.53
CA ARG A 207 21.12 -13.14 17.92
C ARG A 207 22.43 -13.39 18.66
N ASP A 208 22.43 -14.30 19.62
CA ASP A 208 23.58 -14.61 20.43
C ASP A 208 24.72 -15.18 19.57
N LEU A 209 24.38 -16.00 18.56
CA LEU A 209 25.35 -16.46 17.55
C LEU A 209 25.93 -15.29 16.73
N VAL A 210 25.10 -14.31 16.34
CA VAL A 210 25.60 -13.11 15.60
C VAL A 210 26.58 -12.33 16.50
N LEU A 211 26.24 -12.09 17.76
CA LEU A 211 27.10 -11.37 18.71
C LEU A 211 28.43 -12.12 18.93
N HIS A 212 28.39 -13.44 19.06
CA HIS A 212 29.59 -14.27 19.16
C HIS A 212 30.50 -14.13 17.92
N GLN A 213 29.93 -14.16 16.72
CA GLN A 213 30.69 -13.96 15.49
C GLN A 213 31.28 -12.56 15.41
N MET A 214 30.55 -11.53 15.84
CA MET A 214 31.07 -10.15 15.90
C MET A 214 32.26 -10.04 16.85
N ALA A 215 32.20 -10.67 18.02
CA ALA A 215 33.31 -10.69 18.99
C ALA A 215 34.52 -11.47 18.44
N ARG A 216 34.31 -12.64 17.85
CA ARG A 216 35.34 -13.44 17.20
C ARG A 216 36.09 -12.66 16.10
N LEU A 217 35.38 -11.84 15.36
CA LEU A 217 35.92 -10.98 14.29
C LEU A 217 36.43 -9.63 14.81
N LYS A 218 36.39 -9.40 16.12
CA LYS A 218 36.83 -8.15 16.79
C LYS A 218 36.06 -6.89 16.38
N TYR A 219 34.82 -7.03 15.95
CA TYR A 219 33.91 -5.90 15.73
C TYR A 219 33.33 -5.35 17.03
N ILE A 220 33.29 -6.18 18.07
CA ILE A 220 32.89 -5.82 19.43
C ILE A 220 33.84 -6.48 20.44
N THR A 221 33.87 -5.94 21.64
CA THR A 221 34.64 -6.49 22.78
C THR A 221 33.88 -7.65 23.45
N PRO A 222 34.56 -8.55 24.19
CA PRO A 222 33.87 -9.59 24.97
C PRO A 222 32.89 -9.02 26.02
N LEU A 223 33.15 -7.82 26.54
CA LEU A 223 32.25 -7.14 27.48
C LEU A 223 30.95 -6.71 26.76
N GLU A 224 31.04 -6.11 25.57
CA GLU A 224 29.88 -5.73 24.78
C GLU A 224 29.07 -6.97 24.35
N GLU A 225 29.74 -8.07 24.00
CA GLU A 225 29.08 -9.36 23.71
C GLU A 225 28.27 -9.82 24.92
N SER A 226 28.89 -9.94 26.10
CA SER A 226 28.22 -10.44 27.31
C SER A 226 27.03 -9.58 27.74
N GLN A 227 27.18 -8.26 27.68
CA GLN A 227 26.10 -7.32 27.99
C GLN A 227 24.95 -7.43 26.97
N SER A 228 25.25 -7.60 25.68
CA SER A 228 24.24 -7.71 24.64
C SER A 228 23.50 -9.05 24.66
N VAL A 229 24.18 -10.14 25.03
CA VAL A 229 23.56 -11.46 25.25
C VAL A 229 22.63 -11.45 26.45
N ALA A 230 22.98 -10.73 27.52
CA ALA A 230 22.14 -10.56 28.72
C ALA A 230 20.90 -9.66 28.43
N ALA A 231 20.98 -8.78 27.45
CA ALA A 231 19.88 -7.87 27.12
C ALA A 231 18.65 -8.65 26.62
N PRO A 232 17.43 -8.26 27.04
CA PRO A 232 16.21 -8.89 26.54
C PRO A 232 16.02 -8.64 25.06
N VAL A 233 15.40 -9.61 24.36
CA VAL A 233 14.95 -9.42 22.98
C VAL A 233 13.61 -8.70 23.03
N THR A 234 13.63 -7.40 22.74
CA THR A 234 12.42 -6.57 22.73
C THR A 234 12.10 -6.17 21.31
N ALA A 235 10.90 -6.50 20.85
CA ALA A 235 10.34 -5.96 19.63
C ALA A 235 9.12 -5.11 19.98
N ARG A 236 8.88 -4.04 19.21
CA ARG A 236 7.68 -3.22 19.36
C ARG A 236 6.45 -4.08 19.09
N PRO A 237 5.37 -3.96 19.89
CA PRO A 237 4.14 -4.69 19.57
C PRO A 237 3.70 -4.46 18.12
N MET A 238 3.39 -5.54 17.41
CA MET A 238 2.90 -5.45 16.03
C MET A 238 1.48 -4.88 16.05
N THR A 239 1.37 -3.57 15.96
CA THR A 239 0.09 -2.91 15.77
C THR A 239 -0.20 -2.85 14.27
N LYS A 240 -1.35 -3.38 13.83
CA LYS A 240 -1.83 -3.06 12.48
C LYS A 240 -1.99 -1.53 12.45
N PRO A 241 -1.32 -0.81 11.55
CA PRO A 241 -1.49 0.63 11.47
C PRO A 241 -2.96 0.91 11.18
N VAL A 242 -3.60 1.64 12.11
CA VAL A 242 -4.95 2.16 11.88
C VAL A 242 -4.81 3.25 10.83
N THR A 243 -5.24 2.96 9.61
CA THR A 243 -5.28 3.95 8.54
C THR A 243 -6.40 4.93 8.84
N PRO A 244 -6.11 6.21 9.11
CA PRO A 244 -7.17 7.21 9.24
C PRO A 244 -7.94 7.34 7.93
N ALA A 245 -9.27 7.50 8.00
CA ALA A 245 -10.14 7.65 6.82
C ALA A 245 -9.92 6.58 5.72
N PRO A 246 -10.04 5.27 6.03
CA PRO A 246 -9.61 4.21 5.13
C PRO A 246 -10.39 4.17 3.82
N TYR A 247 -11.66 4.52 3.81
CA TYR A 247 -12.49 4.63 2.60
C TYR A 247 -12.00 5.75 1.67
N PHE A 248 -11.60 6.89 2.24
CA PHE A 248 -11.01 7.97 1.46
C PHE A 248 -9.63 7.59 0.89
N VAL A 249 -8.80 6.94 1.69
CA VAL A 249 -7.49 6.45 1.24
C VAL A 249 -7.65 5.46 0.08
N GLU A 250 -8.60 4.53 0.16
CA GLU A 250 -8.89 3.59 -0.93
C GLU A 250 -9.38 4.33 -2.19
N TYR A 251 -10.26 5.32 -2.03
CA TYR A 251 -10.71 6.17 -3.13
C TYR A 251 -9.54 6.91 -3.82
N VAL A 252 -8.65 7.53 -3.04
CA VAL A 252 -7.46 8.20 -3.57
C VAL A 252 -6.56 7.21 -4.29
N LYS A 253 -6.31 6.03 -3.70
CA LYS A 253 -5.51 4.98 -4.32
C LYS A 253 -6.04 4.58 -5.69
N GLN A 254 -7.35 4.34 -5.82
CA GLN A 254 -7.97 3.98 -7.10
C GLN A 254 -7.83 5.10 -8.15
N LYS A 255 -7.99 6.37 -7.75
CA LYS A 255 -7.76 7.52 -8.63
C LYS A 255 -6.31 7.63 -9.09
N LEU A 256 -5.35 7.38 -8.20
CA LEU A 256 -3.93 7.37 -8.54
C LEU A 256 -3.59 6.24 -9.52
N ILE A 257 -4.10 5.02 -9.27
CA ILE A 257 -3.90 3.86 -10.17
C ILE A 257 -4.45 4.17 -11.56
N LYS A 258 -5.67 4.72 -11.64
CA LYS A 258 -6.28 5.10 -12.93
C LYS A 258 -5.44 6.15 -13.68
N ARG A 259 -4.80 7.08 -12.96
CA ARG A 259 -4.05 8.20 -13.55
C ARG A 259 -2.60 7.84 -13.90
N TYR A 260 -1.91 7.08 -13.06
CA TYR A 260 -0.47 6.85 -13.14
C TYR A 260 -0.09 5.38 -13.37
N GLY A 261 -1.03 4.46 -13.24
CA GLY A 261 -0.79 3.02 -13.29
C GLY A 261 -0.24 2.46 -11.97
N GLU A 262 -0.44 1.16 -11.74
CA GLU A 262 -0.08 0.47 -10.50
C GLU A 262 1.41 0.57 -10.17
N ASN A 263 2.29 0.39 -11.16
CA ASN A 263 3.73 0.41 -10.93
C ASN A 263 4.21 1.75 -10.35
N VAL A 264 3.71 2.88 -10.86
CA VAL A 264 4.06 4.21 -10.35
C VAL A 264 3.49 4.41 -8.95
N VAL A 265 2.26 3.98 -8.71
CA VAL A 265 1.58 4.15 -7.42
C VAL A 265 2.21 3.32 -6.33
N PHE A 266 2.60 2.08 -6.59
CA PHE A 266 3.12 1.19 -5.56
C PHE A 266 4.63 1.14 -5.44
N LYS A 267 5.36 1.56 -6.48
CA LYS A 267 6.81 1.42 -6.58
C LYS A 267 7.54 2.74 -6.82
N GLY A 268 6.81 3.80 -7.17
CA GLY A 268 7.38 5.09 -7.59
C GLY A 268 7.71 6.06 -6.46
N GLY A 269 7.42 5.74 -5.20
CA GLY A 269 7.76 6.60 -4.06
C GLY A 269 7.02 7.93 -4.04
N LEU A 270 5.78 8.00 -4.54
CA LEU A 270 5.01 9.23 -4.60
C LEU A 270 4.76 9.80 -3.19
N ARG A 271 4.75 11.10 -3.08
CA ARG A 271 4.28 11.85 -1.91
C ARG A 271 2.97 12.53 -2.28
N VAL A 272 1.86 11.93 -1.85
CA VAL A 272 0.51 12.38 -2.22
C VAL A 272 -0.09 13.18 -1.07
N TYR A 273 -0.24 14.48 -1.27
CA TYR A 273 -0.91 15.38 -0.33
C TYR A 273 -2.37 15.49 -0.72
N THR A 274 -3.26 15.13 0.19
CA THR A 274 -4.70 15.11 -0.04
C THR A 274 -5.41 16.28 0.63
N THR A 275 -6.69 16.41 0.34
CA THR A 275 -7.53 17.51 0.84
C THR A 275 -8.26 17.17 2.14
N ILE A 276 -8.16 15.92 2.63
CA ILE A 276 -8.92 15.48 3.79
C ILE A 276 -8.49 16.20 5.07
N ASN A 277 -9.47 16.62 5.87
CA ASN A 277 -9.27 17.20 7.17
C ASN A 277 -9.63 16.16 8.25
N LEU A 278 -8.63 15.71 9.02
CA LEU A 278 -8.82 14.63 9.99
C LEU A 278 -9.77 14.99 11.13
N THR A 279 -9.89 16.27 11.49
CA THR A 279 -10.85 16.72 12.49
C THR A 279 -12.27 16.59 11.95
N MET A 280 -12.52 17.09 10.74
CA MET A 280 -13.84 16.95 10.08
C MET A 280 -14.18 15.49 9.81
N GLN A 281 -13.20 14.67 9.43
CA GLN A 281 -13.36 13.23 9.24
C GLN A 281 -13.87 12.57 10.52
N LYS A 282 -13.19 12.82 11.65
CA LYS A 282 -13.59 12.27 12.94
C LYS A 282 -14.99 12.73 13.35
N GLN A 283 -15.31 14.00 13.13
CA GLN A 283 -16.65 14.55 13.41
C GLN A 283 -17.73 13.89 12.55
N ALA A 284 -17.44 13.67 11.25
CA ALA A 284 -18.37 12.98 10.36
C ALA A 284 -18.59 11.52 10.77
N GLU A 285 -17.53 10.80 11.15
CA GLU A 285 -17.64 9.45 11.69
C GLU A 285 -18.46 9.41 12.98
N GLN A 286 -18.20 10.33 13.91
CA GLN A 286 -18.96 10.44 15.14
C GLN A 286 -20.44 10.74 14.88
N ALA A 287 -20.76 11.71 14.00
CA ALA A 287 -22.13 12.04 13.65
C ALA A 287 -22.88 10.85 13.05
N ALA A 288 -22.24 10.09 12.14
CA ALA A 288 -22.85 8.90 11.57
C ALA A 288 -23.17 7.84 12.62
N TRP A 289 -22.21 7.53 13.48
CA TRP A 289 -22.30 6.35 14.36
C TRP A 289 -22.89 6.63 15.72
N SER A 290 -23.00 7.90 16.15
CA SER A 290 -23.81 8.29 17.31
C SER A 290 -25.32 8.32 17.00
N THR A 291 -25.69 8.50 15.73
CA THR A 291 -27.08 8.46 15.28
C THR A 291 -27.53 7.04 14.94
N LEU A 292 -26.63 6.25 14.34
CA LEU A 292 -26.85 4.85 13.98
C LEU A 292 -26.03 3.96 14.92
N ASP A 293 -26.42 3.88 16.18
CA ASP A 293 -25.64 3.23 17.24
C ASP A 293 -25.93 1.74 17.42
N HIS A 294 -27.09 1.28 16.92
CA HIS A 294 -27.48 -0.11 17.04
C HIS A 294 -26.85 -1.00 15.95
N PRO A 295 -26.42 -2.24 16.25
CA PRO A 295 -25.80 -3.16 15.28
C PRO A 295 -26.66 -3.50 14.05
N LYS A 296 -27.97 -3.38 14.15
CA LYS A 296 -28.94 -3.63 13.05
C LYS A 296 -29.28 -2.38 12.24
N ASP A 297 -28.77 -1.22 12.62
CA ASP A 297 -29.01 0.00 11.88
C ASP A 297 -28.35 -0.09 10.48
N PRO A 298 -28.96 0.57 9.49
CA PRO A 298 -28.40 0.59 8.15
C PRO A 298 -27.03 1.27 8.12
N SER A 299 -26.21 0.92 7.14
CA SER A 299 -24.98 1.65 6.88
C SER A 299 -25.29 3.03 6.31
N ALA A 300 -24.47 4.01 6.67
CA ALA A 300 -24.54 5.37 6.15
C ALA A 300 -23.22 5.80 5.50
N SER A 301 -23.30 6.81 4.63
CA SER A 301 -22.14 7.51 4.10
C SER A 301 -22.29 9.01 4.24
N ILE A 302 -21.17 9.69 4.46
CA ILE A 302 -21.09 11.15 4.55
C ILE A 302 -19.94 11.62 3.67
N VAL A 303 -20.18 12.62 2.82
CA VAL A 303 -19.14 13.31 2.07
C VAL A 303 -19.27 14.81 2.34
N ALA A 304 -18.25 15.40 2.95
CA ALA A 304 -18.17 16.85 3.14
C ALA A 304 -17.27 17.46 2.06
N VAL A 305 -17.84 18.35 1.27
CA VAL A 305 -17.17 19.05 0.18
C VAL A 305 -17.12 20.54 0.47
N GLU A 306 -15.97 21.15 0.32
CA GLU A 306 -15.81 22.60 0.42
C GLU A 306 -16.31 23.28 -0.87
N PRO A 307 -17.36 24.11 -0.82
CA PRO A 307 -17.99 24.62 -2.04
C PRO A 307 -17.07 25.48 -2.91
N ALA A 308 -16.17 26.25 -2.28
CA ALA A 308 -15.26 27.16 -3.00
C ALA A 308 -14.18 26.45 -3.82
N THR A 309 -13.78 25.25 -3.41
CA THR A 309 -12.65 24.52 -4.02
C THR A 309 -13.03 23.19 -4.64
N GLY A 310 -14.19 22.63 -4.26
CA GLY A 310 -14.60 21.26 -4.57
C GLY A 310 -13.80 20.20 -3.79
N TYR A 311 -13.01 20.60 -2.79
CA TYR A 311 -12.18 19.67 -2.02
C TYR A 311 -13.01 18.80 -1.09
N ILE A 312 -12.77 17.49 -1.13
CA ILE A 312 -13.34 16.54 -0.17
C ILE A 312 -12.60 16.71 1.15
N ARG A 313 -13.31 17.18 2.19
CA ARG A 313 -12.78 17.42 3.53
C ARG A 313 -13.02 16.27 4.49
N ALA A 314 -14.11 15.49 4.27
CA ALA A 314 -14.37 14.24 4.97
C ALA A 314 -15.08 13.24 4.04
N MET A 315 -14.83 11.94 4.24
CA MET A 315 -15.50 10.86 3.53
C MET A 315 -15.67 9.66 4.45
N VAL A 316 -16.91 9.40 4.87
CA VAL A 316 -17.33 8.19 5.57
C VAL A 316 -17.99 7.28 4.54
N GLY A 317 -17.40 6.14 4.26
CA GLY A 317 -17.92 5.21 3.25
C GLY A 317 -18.64 4.00 3.82
N GLY A 318 -18.65 3.83 5.14
CA GLY A 318 -19.24 2.71 5.85
C GLY A 318 -18.77 2.65 7.30
N ARG A 319 -19.27 1.70 8.08
CA ARG A 319 -19.03 1.60 9.52
C ARG A 319 -17.63 1.03 9.86
N ASP A 320 -17.19 -0.02 9.15
CA ASP A 320 -15.94 -0.73 9.44
C ASP A 320 -15.31 -1.22 8.14
N PHE A 321 -14.27 -0.54 7.71
CA PHE A 321 -13.53 -0.87 6.47
C PHE A 321 -12.89 -2.25 6.50
N ASN A 322 -12.56 -2.80 7.67
CA ASN A 322 -11.96 -4.12 7.77
C ASN A 322 -12.98 -5.25 7.50
N LYS A 323 -14.25 -5.00 7.83
CA LYS A 323 -15.35 -5.93 7.59
C LYS A 323 -15.96 -5.77 6.21
N ASP A 324 -16.15 -4.53 5.78
CA ASP A 324 -16.71 -4.20 4.48
C ASP A 324 -15.93 -3.07 3.81
N LYS A 325 -15.29 -3.41 2.69
CA LYS A 325 -14.50 -2.46 1.88
C LYS A 325 -15.34 -1.69 0.86
N TYR A 326 -16.63 -2.02 0.74
CA TYR A 326 -17.52 -1.34 -0.18
C TYR A 326 -17.77 0.10 0.25
N ASN A 327 -17.35 1.05 -0.58
CA ASN A 327 -17.44 2.46 -0.27
C ASN A 327 -18.79 3.02 -0.72
N LEU A 328 -19.72 3.16 0.20
CA LEU A 328 -21.04 3.73 -0.05
C LEU A 328 -20.98 5.17 -0.59
N ALA A 329 -19.96 5.95 -0.18
CA ALA A 329 -19.80 7.33 -0.63
C ALA A 329 -19.48 7.47 -2.13
N THR A 330 -18.99 6.40 -2.76
CA THR A 330 -18.68 6.35 -4.20
C THR A 330 -19.52 5.31 -4.94
N SER A 331 -20.48 4.71 -4.25
CA SER A 331 -21.40 3.73 -4.83
C SER A 331 -22.40 4.41 -5.76
N HIS A 332 -22.67 3.77 -6.88
CA HIS A 332 -23.65 4.22 -7.87
C HIS A 332 -24.91 3.36 -7.91
N ASN A 333 -24.99 2.31 -7.10
CA ASN A 333 -26.13 1.39 -7.08
C ASN A 333 -27.18 1.81 -6.04
N ARG A 334 -27.41 3.12 -5.88
CA ARG A 334 -28.40 3.64 -4.95
C ARG A 334 -29.33 4.62 -5.66
N GLN A 335 -30.61 4.35 -5.54
CA GLN A 335 -31.65 5.23 -6.08
C GLN A 335 -31.59 6.58 -5.35
N PRO A 336 -31.47 7.72 -6.07
CA PRO A 336 -31.32 9.03 -5.46
C PRO A 336 -32.59 9.52 -4.72
N GLY A 337 -33.75 8.99 -5.10
CA GLY A 337 -35.02 9.43 -4.55
C GLY A 337 -35.21 10.94 -4.72
N SER A 338 -35.79 11.57 -3.72
CA SER A 338 -36.09 13.01 -3.73
C SER A 338 -34.88 13.94 -3.80
N SER A 339 -33.65 13.43 -3.58
CA SER A 339 -32.44 14.24 -3.77
C SER A 339 -32.15 14.59 -5.22
N PHE A 340 -32.83 13.93 -6.19
CA PHE A 340 -32.76 14.27 -7.61
C PHE A 340 -33.69 15.45 -8.00
N LYS A 341 -34.68 15.80 -7.20
CA LYS A 341 -35.63 16.90 -7.48
C LYS A 341 -34.96 18.26 -7.73
N PRO A 342 -33.90 18.66 -7.02
CA PRO A 342 -33.18 19.89 -7.34
C PRO A 342 -32.62 19.94 -8.77
N ILE A 343 -32.23 18.79 -9.34
CA ILE A 343 -31.72 18.73 -10.72
C ILE A 343 -32.86 18.92 -11.72
N VAL A 344 -34.00 18.28 -11.48
CA VAL A 344 -35.21 18.49 -12.29
C VAL A 344 -35.67 19.95 -12.21
N PHE A 345 -35.63 20.55 -11.02
CA PHE A 345 -35.95 21.96 -10.83
C PHE A 345 -34.99 22.90 -11.58
N ALA A 346 -33.68 22.65 -11.51
CA ALA A 346 -32.67 23.41 -12.25
C ALA A 346 -32.90 23.30 -13.75
N ALA A 347 -33.20 22.12 -14.27
CA ALA A 347 -33.54 21.92 -15.66
C ALA A 347 -34.81 22.69 -16.08
N ALA A 348 -35.82 22.75 -15.23
CA ALA A 348 -37.01 23.54 -15.45
C ALA A 348 -36.70 25.03 -15.59
N ILE A 349 -35.90 25.58 -14.67
CA ILE A 349 -35.47 26.98 -14.71
C ILE A 349 -34.63 27.28 -15.98
N GLU A 350 -33.68 26.42 -16.35
CA GLU A 350 -32.86 26.57 -17.56
C GLU A 350 -33.72 26.55 -18.83
N ASN A 351 -34.88 25.88 -18.81
CA ASN A 351 -35.83 25.83 -19.89
C ASN A 351 -36.96 26.88 -19.79
N GLY A 352 -36.80 27.91 -18.96
CA GLY A 352 -37.71 29.07 -18.87
C GLY A 352 -38.98 28.85 -18.04
N ILE A 353 -39.09 27.76 -17.29
CA ILE A 353 -40.20 27.52 -16.37
C ILE A 353 -39.96 28.31 -15.08
N SER A 354 -40.92 29.17 -14.74
CA SER A 354 -40.83 30.02 -13.55
C SER A 354 -40.86 29.21 -12.26
N PRO A 355 -40.03 29.54 -11.23
CA PRO A 355 -40.14 28.92 -9.93
C PRO A 355 -41.45 29.18 -9.21
N PHE A 356 -42.22 30.15 -9.71
CA PHE A 356 -43.56 30.50 -9.23
C PHE A 356 -44.69 29.82 -10.02
N GLN A 357 -44.36 29.12 -11.11
CA GLN A 357 -45.38 28.37 -11.85
C GLN A 357 -46.00 27.30 -10.96
N GLU A 358 -47.32 27.19 -11.06
CA GLU A 358 -48.09 26.27 -10.24
C GLU A 358 -48.35 24.96 -10.96
N TYR A 359 -48.27 23.87 -10.19
CA TYR A 359 -48.59 22.52 -10.60
C TYR A 359 -49.53 21.86 -9.59
N SER A 360 -50.44 21.04 -10.11
CA SER A 360 -51.35 20.25 -9.26
C SER A 360 -50.53 19.33 -8.31
N SER A 361 -50.84 19.37 -7.06
CA SER A 361 -50.22 18.50 -6.03
C SER A 361 -51.04 17.22 -5.78
N SER A 362 -52.17 17.05 -6.44
CA SER A 362 -53.05 15.89 -6.29
C SER A 362 -52.43 14.64 -6.94
N PRO A 363 -52.59 13.45 -6.32
CA PRO A 363 -52.30 12.17 -6.97
C PRO A 363 -53.02 12.00 -8.29
N GLY A 364 -52.53 11.14 -9.17
CA GLY A 364 -53.21 10.83 -10.42
C GLY A 364 -52.36 10.10 -11.41
N ASP A 365 -53.02 9.70 -12.50
CA ASP A 365 -52.41 8.98 -13.61
C ASP A 365 -51.90 9.98 -14.66
N LEU A 366 -50.60 9.91 -14.92
CA LEU A 366 -49.92 10.78 -15.87
C LEU A 366 -49.63 10.01 -17.17
N PRO A 367 -50.00 10.54 -18.33
CA PRO A 367 -49.65 9.88 -19.60
C PRO A 367 -48.13 9.99 -19.86
N ILE A 368 -47.49 8.85 -20.13
CA ILE A 368 -46.05 8.77 -20.40
C ILE A 368 -45.74 8.41 -21.85
N GLY A 369 -46.76 8.39 -22.71
CA GLY A 369 -46.65 8.01 -24.13
C GLY A 369 -46.93 6.52 -24.36
N GLY A 370 -47.13 6.15 -25.64
CA GLY A 370 -47.42 4.76 -26.04
C GLY A 370 -48.69 4.13 -25.45
N GLY A 371 -49.66 4.97 -24.99
CA GLY A 371 -50.87 4.49 -24.35
C GLY A 371 -50.68 4.05 -22.87
N GLN A 372 -49.53 4.30 -22.31
CA GLN A 372 -49.19 3.98 -20.95
C GLN A 372 -49.47 5.16 -19.99
N THR A 373 -49.83 4.83 -18.78
CA THR A 373 -50.00 5.79 -17.68
C THR A 373 -49.05 5.47 -16.51
N TRP A 374 -48.59 6.53 -15.87
CA TRP A 374 -47.78 6.44 -14.65
C TRP A 374 -48.59 6.97 -13.47
N HIS A 375 -49.01 6.07 -12.59
CA HIS A 375 -49.66 6.48 -11.34
C HIS A 375 -48.66 7.07 -10.39
N VAL A 376 -48.89 8.30 -9.93
CA VAL A 376 -48.00 8.98 -8.98
C VAL A 376 -48.76 9.44 -7.76
N ASP A 377 -48.21 9.08 -6.59
CA ASP A 377 -48.70 9.51 -5.30
C ASP A 377 -47.62 10.25 -4.51
N ASN A 378 -48.05 10.98 -3.48
CA ASN A 378 -47.14 11.62 -2.53
C ASN A 378 -46.71 10.62 -1.46
N TYR A 379 -45.74 11.04 -0.59
CA TYR A 379 -45.24 10.17 0.49
C TYR A 379 -46.34 9.69 1.45
N VAL A 380 -47.29 10.56 1.74
CA VAL A 380 -48.52 10.17 2.42
C VAL A 380 -49.52 9.87 1.33
N GLU A 381 -49.95 8.62 1.20
CA GLU A 381 -50.87 8.14 0.18
C GLU A 381 -52.18 8.95 0.17
N GLY A 382 -52.65 9.30 -0.98
CA GLY A 382 -53.83 10.12 -1.19
C GLY A 382 -53.68 11.60 -0.77
N SER A 383 -52.54 12.00 -0.23
CA SER A 383 -52.32 13.40 0.12
C SER A 383 -52.08 14.25 -1.14
N GLY A 384 -52.65 15.44 -1.15
CA GLY A 384 -52.53 16.41 -2.24
C GLY A 384 -53.56 17.52 -2.09
N GLY A 385 -53.62 18.40 -3.07
CA GLY A 385 -54.52 19.53 -2.99
C GLY A 385 -54.40 20.44 -4.21
N PRO A 386 -54.79 21.71 -4.05
CA PRO A 386 -54.77 22.68 -5.14
C PRO A 386 -53.33 22.84 -5.72
N PRO A 387 -53.19 23.44 -6.90
CA PRO A 387 -51.92 23.79 -7.48
C PRO A 387 -51.05 24.60 -6.51
N ILE A 388 -49.75 24.29 -6.47
CA ILE A 388 -48.75 24.99 -5.66
C ILE A 388 -47.56 25.40 -6.49
N PRO A 389 -46.90 26.54 -6.14
CA PRO A 389 -45.71 26.98 -6.85
C PRO A 389 -44.55 25.95 -6.76
N LEU A 390 -43.80 25.80 -7.85
CA LEU A 390 -42.67 24.87 -7.94
C LEU A 390 -41.68 24.99 -6.77
N ARG A 391 -41.31 26.23 -6.40
CA ARG A 391 -40.41 26.45 -5.24
C ARG A 391 -40.98 25.83 -3.94
N SER A 392 -42.30 25.93 -3.74
CA SER A 392 -42.97 25.36 -2.57
C SER A 392 -43.01 23.84 -2.66
N ALA A 393 -43.23 23.28 -3.85
CA ALA A 393 -43.19 21.87 -4.10
C ALA A 393 -41.78 21.27 -3.86
N LEU A 394 -40.71 22.00 -4.17
CA LEU A 394 -39.33 21.59 -3.89
C LEU A 394 -39.09 21.51 -2.39
N VAL A 395 -39.43 22.57 -1.63
CA VAL A 395 -39.26 22.62 -0.19
C VAL A 395 -40.02 21.50 0.51
N ARG A 396 -41.24 21.20 0.04
CA ARG A 396 -42.10 20.13 0.61
C ARG A 396 -41.82 18.75 0.00
N SER A 397 -40.94 18.68 -0.99
CA SER A 397 -40.58 17.43 -1.72
C SER A 397 -41.80 16.69 -2.31
N VAL A 398 -42.75 17.43 -2.90
CA VAL A 398 -44.02 16.89 -3.42
C VAL A 398 -43.77 16.05 -4.69
N ASN A 399 -44.04 14.74 -4.64
CA ASN A 399 -43.77 13.82 -5.74
C ASN A 399 -44.61 14.12 -7.00
N THR A 400 -45.91 14.33 -6.81
CA THR A 400 -46.86 14.52 -7.90
C THR A 400 -46.57 15.77 -8.73
N VAL A 401 -46.02 16.82 -8.13
CA VAL A 401 -45.58 18.03 -8.84
C VAL A 401 -44.35 17.74 -9.68
N PHE A 402 -43.36 17.05 -9.10
CA PHE A 402 -42.10 16.76 -9.82
C PHE A 402 -42.29 15.72 -10.93
N ALA A 403 -43.23 14.81 -10.79
CA ALA A 403 -43.62 13.89 -11.87
C ALA A 403 -44.25 14.63 -13.07
N ARG A 404 -45.09 15.64 -12.81
CA ARG A 404 -45.60 16.49 -13.91
C ARG A 404 -44.49 17.35 -14.50
N LEU A 405 -43.67 17.94 -13.66
CA LEU A 405 -42.59 18.81 -14.11
C LEU A 405 -41.60 18.10 -15.03
N ILE A 406 -41.19 16.85 -14.69
CA ILE A 406 -40.24 16.10 -15.52
C ILE A 406 -40.83 15.74 -16.90
N LEU A 407 -42.16 15.55 -16.97
CA LEU A 407 -42.83 15.33 -18.26
C LEU A 407 -42.90 16.61 -19.10
N ASP A 408 -43.14 17.77 -18.49
CA ASP A 408 -43.16 19.08 -19.17
C ASP A 408 -41.76 19.50 -19.65
N VAL A 409 -40.71 19.33 -18.80
CA VAL A 409 -39.32 19.66 -19.16
C VAL A 409 -38.78 18.69 -20.21
N GLY A 410 -39.12 17.44 -20.07
CA GLY A 410 -38.60 16.31 -20.84
C GLY A 410 -37.33 15.69 -20.22
N VAL A 411 -37.33 14.36 -20.18
CA VAL A 411 -36.25 13.55 -19.54
C VAL A 411 -34.87 13.87 -20.14
N ASN A 412 -34.79 14.07 -21.46
CA ASN A 412 -33.53 14.37 -22.14
C ASN A 412 -32.90 15.68 -21.65
N LYS A 413 -33.66 16.73 -21.44
CA LYS A 413 -33.18 18.01 -20.94
C LYS A 413 -32.71 17.90 -19.49
N VAL A 414 -33.44 17.16 -18.66
CA VAL A 414 -33.02 16.86 -17.28
C VAL A 414 -31.71 16.08 -17.27
N THR A 415 -31.58 15.10 -18.17
CA THR A 415 -30.33 14.33 -18.35
C THR A 415 -29.15 15.21 -18.76
N GLU A 416 -29.34 16.17 -19.67
CA GLU A 416 -28.30 17.13 -20.06
C GLU A 416 -27.86 18.00 -18.90
N VAL A 417 -28.78 18.49 -18.10
CA VAL A 417 -28.45 19.29 -16.89
C VAL A 417 -27.70 18.44 -15.87
N ALA A 418 -28.14 17.21 -15.63
CA ALA A 418 -27.44 16.28 -14.74
C ALA A 418 -25.98 16.02 -15.22
N LYS A 419 -25.76 15.86 -16.53
CA LYS A 419 -24.42 15.75 -17.12
C LYS A 419 -23.59 17.02 -16.91
N LYS A 420 -24.17 18.20 -17.15
CA LYS A 420 -23.49 19.50 -16.90
C LYS A 420 -23.10 19.67 -15.42
N MET A 421 -23.89 19.13 -14.50
CA MET A 421 -23.59 19.09 -13.06
C MET A 421 -22.55 18.03 -12.68
N GLY A 422 -22.01 17.26 -13.64
CA GLY A 422 -20.94 16.27 -13.44
C GLY A 422 -21.43 14.86 -13.14
N MET A 423 -22.71 14.55 -13.31
CA MET A 423 -23.18 13.16 -13.24
C MET A 423 -22.66 12.35 -14.42
N PRO A 424 -22.01 11.19 -14.20
CA PRO A 424 -21.54 10.35 -15.28
C PRO A 424 -22.70 9.76 -16.08
N GLU A 425 -22.52 9.66 -17.40
CA GLU A 425 -23.55 9.15 -18.32
C GLU A 425 -24.06 7.75 -17.98
N TRP A 426 -23.18 6.90 -17.50
CA TRP A 426 -23.52 5.53 -17.06
C TRP A 426 -24.39 5.45 -15.79
N ILE A 427 -24.48 6.51 -14.99
CA ILE A 427 -25.43 6.61 -13.88
C ILE A 427 -26.82 7.03 -14.38
N ILE A 428 -26.85 7.88 -15.39
CA ILE A 428 -28.08 8.52 -15.86
C ILE A 428 -28.89 7.58 -16.76
N ASN A 429 -28.22 6.64 -17.42
CA ASN A 429 -28.83 5.71 -18.38
C ASN A 429 -29.23 4.36 -17.75
N GLN A 430 -29.23 4.24 -16.42
CA GLN A 430 -29.80 3.10 -15.67
C GLN A 430 -31.26 3.38 -15.29
#